data_66c36d44e8c086498c51b3d874b8f1ac
#
_entry.id   66c36d44e8c086498c51b3d874b8f1ac
#
_cell.length_a   1.000
_cell.length_b   1.000
_cell.length_c   1.000
_cell.angle_alpha   90.00
_cell.angle_beta   90.00
_cell.angle_gamma   90.00
#
_symmetry.space_group_name_H-M   'P 1'
#
loop_
_entity.id
_entity.type
_entity.pdbx_description
1 polymer ?
#
loop_
_entity_poly.entity_id
_entity_poly.type
_entity_poly.pdbx_seq_one_letter_code
_entity_poly.pdbx_strand_id
1 'polypeptide(L)'
;MLDGVDLCDRCLDRRVAEGTGVPTLPEPPLPENLSGPDGRIHRFQYRFWRAPTGIVAEADEIALAPEHGYHAEVLGPHDADVGRLVAHLRTRLQRRVGHLDLVDRPGWPPMMAGDELTGRLVWSEEGEPYDVIVDGRRLTWTEFGRALAPFEGCEFQLAFEDTETIMDQDAAWPRESWSTGDAT
;
A
#
# COMPACT_ATOMS: atom_id res chain seq x y z
N MET A 1 8.10 -8.60 -21.06
CA MET A 1 8.12 -9.69 -22.07
C MET A 1 9.55 -9.83 -22.58
N LEU A 2 10.22 -10.91 -22.26
CA LEU A 2 11.49 -11.31 -22.87
C LEU A 2 11.18 -12.54 -23.71
N ASP A 3 11.49 -12.49 -24.99
CA ASP A 3 11.26 -13.59 -25.96
C ASP A 3 9.81 -14.09 -26.12
N GLY A 4 8.80 -13.25 -25.88
CA GLY A 4 7.39 -13.61 -26.08
C GLY A 4 6.79 -14.59 -25.05
N VAL A 5 7.50 -14.88 -23.95
CA VAL A 5 7.02 -15.73 -22.86
C VAL A 5 6.69 -14.86 -21.65
N ASP A 6 5.46 -14.99 -21.14
CA ASP A 6 5.08 -14.39 -19.86
C ASP A 6 5.71 -15.21 -18.72
N LEU A 7 6.65 -14.60 -18.03
CA LEU A 7 7.31 -15.19 -16.88
C LEU A 7 6.64 -14.71 -15.60
N CYS A 8 6.44 -15.61 -14.66
CA CYS A 8 6.11 -15.19 -13.29
C CYS A 8 7.33 -14.49 -12.65
N ASP A 9 7.09 -13.67 -11.62
CA ASP A 9 8.12 -12.86 -10.94
C ASP A 9 9.35 -13.68 -10.55
N ARG A 10 9.17 -14.89 -10.03
CA ARG A 10 10.25 -15.80 -9.65
C ARG A 10 11.06 -16.31 -10.84
N CYS A 11 10.40 -16.59 -11.97
CA CYS A 11 11.07 -17.02 -13.18
C CYS A 11 11.86 -15.87 -13.82
N LEU A 12 11.29 -14.66 -13.76
CA LEU A 12 11.97 -13.45 -14.21
C LEU A 12 13.19 -13.15 -13.34
N ASP A 13 13.06 -13.20 -12.01
CA ASP A 13 14.16 -12.97 -11.08
C ASP A 13 15.33 -13.95 -11.33
N ARG A 14 15.03 -15.24 -11.49
CA ARG A 14 16.05 -16.25 -11.82
C ARG A 14 16.78 -15.91 -13.13
N ARG A 15 16.04 -15.53 -14.16
CA ARG A 15 16.64 -15.19 -15.46
C ARG A 15 17.50 -13.93 -15.40
N VAL A 16 17.08 -12.94 -14.62
CA VAL A 16 17.89 -11.74 -14.35
C VAL A 16 19.16 -12.13 -13.59
N ALA A 17 19.06 -12.95 -12.56
CA ALA A 17 20.19 -13.43 -11.78
C ALA A 17 21.21 -14.19 -12.65
N GLU A 18 20.77 -15.10 -13.52
CA GLU A 18 21.61 -15.83 -14.48
C GLU A 18 22.32 -14.91 -15.48
N GLY A 19 21.64 -13.86 -15.95
CA GLY A 19 22.20 -12.92 -16.94
C GLY A 19 23.12 -11.85 -16.35
N THR A 20 22.95 -11.48 -15.10
CA THR A 20 23.66 -10.37 -14.43
C THR A 20 24.63 -10.81 -13.35
N GLY A 21 24.53 -12.05 -12.87
CA GLY A 21 25.33 -12.58 -11.76
C GLY A 21 24.89 -12.09 -10.37
N VAL A 22 23.77 -11.36 -10.27
CA VAL A 22 23.20 -10.98 -8.96
C VAL A 22 22.51 -12.19 -8.32
N PRO A 23 22.53 -12.33 -6.98
CA PRO A 23 21.81 -13.40 -6.29
C PRO A 23 20.31 -13.33 -6.55
N THR A 24 19.62 -14.47 -6.66
CA THR A 24 18.15 -14.51 -6.71
C THR A 24 17.54 -13.95 -5.42
N LEU A 25 16.35 -13.36 -5.54
CA LEU A 25 15.60 -12.94 -4.36
C LEU A 25 15.23 -14.15 -3.49
N PRO A 26 15.22 -13.99 -2.15
CA PRO A 26 14.81 -15.07 -1.25
C PRO A 26 13.33 -15.42 -1.44
N GLU A 27 12.94 -16.58 -0.95
CA GLU A 27 11.51 -16.92 -0.90
C GLU A 27 10.78 -15.99 0.07
N PRO A 28 9.58 -15.49 -0.30
CA PRO A 28 8.76 -14.72 0.61
C PRO A 28 8.44 -15.51 1.89
N PRO A 29 8.31 -14.85 3.04
CA PRO A 29 7.88 -15.52 4.27
C PRO A 29 6.49 -16.13 4.08
N LEU A 30 6.17 -17.12 4.91
CA LEU A 30 4.82 -17.69 4.97
C LEU A 30 3.81 -16.60 5.35
N PRO A 31 2.57 -16.72 4.88
CA PRO A 31 1.50 -15.79 5.25
C PRO A 31 1.37 -15.66 6.77
N GLU A 32 1.23 -14.43 7.25
CA GLU A 32 1.08 -14.12 8.66
C GLU A 32 -0.27 -13.47 8.97
N ASN A 33 -0.68 -13.56 10.23
CA ASN A 33 -1.92 -13.00 10.72
C ASN A 33 -1.64 -11.79 11.60
N LEU A 34 -2.39 -10.70 11.37
CA LEU A 34 -2.44 -9.54 12.26
C LEU A 34 -3.86 -9.38 12.80
N SER A 35 -3.98 -9.00 14.07
CA SER A 35 -5.28 -8.77 14.71
C SER A 35 -5.59 -7.29 14.74
N GLY A 36 -6.75 -6.90 14.24
CA GLY A 36 -7.29 -5.55 14.37
C GLY A 36 -7.91 -5.28 15.75
N PRO A 37 -8.16 -4.01 16.10
CA PRO A 37 -8.81 -3.63 17.36
C PRO A 37 -10.27 -4.08 17.46
N ASP A 38 -10.91 -4.36 16.32
CA ASP A 38 -12.26 -4.95 16.21
C ASP A 38 -12.28 -6.46 16.40
N GLY A 39 -11.13 -7.10 16.65
CA GLY A 39 -10.96 -8.54 16.80
C GLY A 39 -10.90 -9.30 15.47
N ARG A 40 -10.95 -8.64 14.34
CA ARG A 40 -10.76 -9.29 13.04
C ARG A 40 -9.31 -9.74 12.87
N ILE A 41 -9.16 -10.88 12.18
CA ILE A 41 -7.86 -11.42 11.80
C ILE A 41 -7.63 -11.14 10.34
N HIS A 42 -6.59 -10.38 10.05
CA HIS A 42 -6.13 -10.03 8.71
C HIS A 42 -4.93 -10.91 8.36
N ARG A 43 -5.02 -11.64 7.26
CA ARG A 43 -3.97 -12.55 6.82
C ARG A 43 -3.25 -11.97 5.62
N PHE A 44 -1.93 -11.84 5.70
CA PHE A 44 -1.09 -11.22 4.68
C PHE A 44 -0.20 -12.23 3.99
N GLN A 45 -0.04 -12.06 2.66
CA GLN A 45 0.97 -12.71 1.85
C GLN A 45 1.97 -11.68 1.37
N TYR A 46 3.23 -12.10 1.20
CA TYR A 46 4.31 -11.27 0.73
C TYR A 46 4.74 -11.65 -0.66
N ARG A 47 5.15 -10.65 -1.45
CA ARG A 47 5.77 -10.84 -2.78
C ARG A 47 6.98 -9.95 -2.93
N PHE A 48 7.95 -10.40 -3.72
CA PHE A 48 9.14 -9.64 -4.06
C PHE A 48 9.39 -9.71 -5.54
N TRP A 49 9.78 -8.61 -6.12
CA TRP A 49 10.25 -8.58 -7.51
C TRP A 49 11.29 -7.48 -7.73
N ARG A 50 12.03 -7.57 -8.82
CA ARG A 50 12.98 -6.55 -9.23
C ARG A 50 12.28 -5.58 -10.18
N ALA A 51 12.32 -4.31 -9.80
CA ALA A 51 11.98 -3.19 -10.67
C ALA A 51 13.26 -2.57 -11.26
N PRO A 52 13.15 -1.76 -12.31
CA PRO A 52 14.30 -1.00 -12.83
C PRO A 52 15.00 -0.11 -11.80
N THR A 53 14.26 0.31 -10.78
CA THR A 53 14.70 1.23 -9.72
C THR A 53 15.17 0.53 -8.44
N GLY A 54 14.98 -0.81 -8.33
CA GLY A 54 15.37 -1.53 -7.13
C GLY A 54 14.59 -2.82 -6.88
N ILE A 55 14.50 -3.22 -5.61
CA ILE A 55 13.71 -4.37 -5.15
C ILE A 55 12.42 -3.85 -4.56
N VAL A 56 11.29 -4.32 -5.09
CA VAL A 56 9.97 -4.06 -4.53
C VAL A 56 9.60 -5.22 -3.62
N ALA A 57 9.17 -4.89 -2.41
CA ALA A 57 8.52 -5.80 -1.50
C ALA A 57 7.08 -5.34 -1.28
N GLU A 58 6.15 -6.25 -1.39
CA GLU A 58 4.72 -6.01 -1.29
C GLU A 58 4.11 -6.98 -0.29
N ALA A 59 3.09 -6.51 0.40
CA ALA A 59 2.25 -7.33 1.26
C ALA A 59 0.79 -7.01 1.02
N ASP A 60 0.04 -8.04 0.63
CA ASP A 60 -1.40 -7.97 0.38
C ASP A 60 -2.16 -8.79 1.41
N GLU A 61 -3.28 -8.25 1.87
CA GLU A 61 -4.23 -9.05 2.62
C GLU A 61 -4.87 -10.10 1.69
N ILE A 62 -4.91 -11.34 2.15
CA ILE A 62 -5.62 -12.44 1.47
C ILE A 62 -7.11 -12.24 1.72
N ALA A 63 -7.70 -11.31 0.97
CA ALA A 63 -9.11 -10.98 1.05
C ALA A 63 -9.95 -11.87 0.12
N LEU A 64 -11.28 -11.87 0.32
CA LEU A 64 -12.22 -12.60 -0.52
C LEU A 64 -12.31 -12.05 -1.95
N ALA A 65 -11.94 -10.78 -2.16
CA ALA A 65 -11.87 -10.13 -3.45
C ALA A 65 -10.51 -9.43 -3.63
N PRO A 66 -9.86 -9.54 -4.80
CA PRO A 66 -8.48 -9.08 -5.03
C PRO A 66 -8.23 -7.59 -4.78
N GLU A 67 -9.28 -6.77 -4.90
CA GLU A 67 -9.18 -5.31 -4.77
C GLU A 67 -9.61 -4.79 -3.39
N HIS A 68 -9.95 -5.70 -2.49
CA HIS A 68 -10.26 -5.42 -1.10
C HIS A 68 -9.05 -5.72 -0.23
N GLY A 69 -9.09 -5.25 1.01
CA GLY A 69 -8.07 -5.53 1.99
C GLY A 69 -6.97 -4.47 2.06
N TYR A 70 -6.14 -4.65 3.06
CA TYR A 70 -4.96 -3.82 3.24
C TYR A 70 -3.87 -4.21 2.25
N HIS A 71 -3.16 -3.20 1.80
CA HIS A 71 -2.01 -3.34 0.91
C HIS A 71 -0.88 -2.44 1.42
N ALA A 72 0.34 -2.93 1.35
CA ALA A 72 1.53 -2.14 1.60
C ALA A 72 2.62 -2.53 0.62
N GLU A 73 3.35 -1.53 0.14
CA GLU A 73 4.47 -1.70 -0.78
C GLU A 73 5.64 -0.83 -0.31
N VAL A 74 6.84 -1.31 -0.54
CA VAL A 74 8.08 -0.60 -0.27
C VAL A 74 9.09 -0.89 -1.35
N LEU A 75 9.80 0.14 -1.79
CA LEU A 75 10.90 0.07 -2.75
C LEU A 75 12.23 0.25 -2.01
N GLY A 76 13.12 -0.71 -2.13
CA GLY A 76 14.50 -0.62 -1.68
C GLY A 76 15.50 -0.59 -2.83
N PRO A 77 16.76 -0.20 -2.62
CA PRO A 77 17.81 -0.26 -3.62
C PRO A 77 18.04 -1.71 -4.12
N HIS A 78 18.78 -1.87 -5.24
CA HIS A 78 19.01 -3.18 -5.85
C HIS A 78 19.74 -4.19 -4.96
N ASP A 79 20.47 -3.72 -3.96
CA ASP A 79 21.20 -4.49 -2.97
C ASP A 79 20.53 -4.49 -1.59
N ALA A 80 19.27 -4.05 -1.51
CA ALA A 80 18.53 -4.00 -0.26
C ALA A 80 18.46 -5.38 0.41
N ASP A 81 18.60 -5.37 1.73
CA ASP A 81 18.27 -6.53 2.56
C ASP A 81 16.74 -6.74 2.57
N VAL A 82 16.29 -7.78 1.89
CA VAL A 82 14.86 -8.12 1.81
C VAL A 82 14.25 -8.35 3.19
N GLY A 83 15.01 -8.85 4.17
CA GLY A 83 14.55 -9.00 5.55
C GLY A 83 14.18 -7.65 6.19
N ARG A 84 14.95 -6.59 5.90
CA ARG A 84 14.63 -5.22 6.34
C ARG A 84 13.37 -4.68 5.66
N LEU A 85 13.19 -4.94 4.35
CA LEU A 85 11.98 -4.55 3.63
C LEU A 85 10.74 -5.21 4.25
N VAL A 86 10.81 -6.51 4.55
CA VAL A 86 9.73 -7.24 5.25
C VAL A 86 9.44 -6.67 6.63
N ALA A 87 10.47 -6.37 7.42
CA ALA A 87 10.29 -5.78 8.74
C ALA A 87 9.59 -4.41 8.67
N HIS A 88 9.94 -3.61 7.66
CA HIS A 88 9.31 -2.33 7.41
C HIS A 88 7.83 -2.49 7.02
N LEU A 89 7.53 -3.38 6.06
CA LEU A 89 6.16 -3.71 5.68
C LEU A 89 5.32 -4.15 6.88
N ARG A 90 5.86 -5.04 7.74
CA ARG A 90 5.18 -5.46 8.97
C ARG A 90 4.82 -4.30 9.88
N THR A 91 5.77 -3.42 10.13
CA THR A 91 5.54 -2.24 10.98
C THR A 91 4.44 -1.35 10.40
N ARG A 92 4.45 -1.16 9.09
CA ARG A 92 3.44 -0.37 8.38
C ARG A 92 2.07 -1.02 8.45
N LEU A 93 1.98 -2.33 8.19
CA LEU A 93 0.73 -3.09 8.29
C LEU A 93 0.19 -3.12 9.72
N GLN A 94 1.04 -3.37 10.73
CA GLN A 94 0.63 -3.35 12.13
C GLN A 94 0.03 -2.00 12.53
N ARG A 95 0.60 -0.88 12.08
CA ARG A 95 0.07 0.45 12.33
C ARG A 95 -1.29 0.65 11.66
N ARG A 96 -1.42 0.25 10.38
CA ARG A 96 -2.67 0.38 9.62
C ARG A 96 -3.78 -0.52 10.16
N VAL A 97 -3.50 -1.78 10.40
CA VAL A 97 -4.45 -2.74 10.97
C VAL A 97 -4.80 -2.39 12.42
N GLY A 98 -3.87 -1.79 13.16
CA GLY A 98 -4.06 -1.41 14.55
C GLY A 98 -4.90 -0.16 14.78
N HIS A 99 -5.32 0.53 13.71
CA HIS A 99 -6.17 1.72 13.77
C HIS A 99 -7.37 1.54 12.85
N LEU A 100 -8.54 1.99 13.29
CA LEU A 100 -9.74 2.03 12.46
C LEU A 100 -10.12 3.48 12.20
N ASP A 101 -10.15 3.84 10.92
CA ASP A 101 -10.54 5.15 10.43
C ASP A 101 -12.06 5.26 10.24
N LEU A 102 -12.78 4.12 10.23
CA LEU A 102 -14.22 4.03 10.07
C LEU A 102 -14.90 3.40 11.29
N VAL A 103 -16.06 3.91 11.62
CA VAL A 103 -16.97 3.32 12.60
C VAL A 103 -18.28 2.91 11.94
N ASP A 104 -18.76 1.71 12.27
CA ASP A 104 -20.07 1.21 11.87
C ASP A 104 -21.10 1.50 12.97
N ARG A 105 -22.24 2.06 12.57
CA ARG A 105 -23.40 2.24 13.44
C ARG A 105 -24.60 1.53 12.84
N PRO A 106 -25.36 0.74 13.60
CA PRO A 106 -26.55 0.06 13.09
C PRO A 106 -27.52 1.02 12.41
N GLY A 107 -27.86 0.75 11.15
CA GLY A 107 -28.77 1.58 10.35
C GLY A 107 -28.15 2.83 9.72
N TRP A 108 -26.85 3.03 9.86
CA TRP A 108 -26.10 4.13 9.24
C TRP A 108 -25.01 3.60 8.31
N PRO A 109 -24.67 4.35 7.25
CA PRO A 109 -23.47 4.05 6.48
C PRO A 109 -22.21 4.19 7.36
N PRO A 110 -21.08 3.60 6.98
CA PRO A 110 -19.82 3.84 7.65
C PRO A 110 -19.52 5.33 7.74
N MET A 111 -18.99 5.76 8.89
CA MET A 111 -18.62 7.16 9.12
C MET A 111 -17.17 7.22 9.58
N MET A 112 -16.50 8.34 9.36
CA MET A 112 -15.16 8.54 9.90
C MET A 112 -15.17 8.47 11.44
N ALA A 113 -14.16 7.78 11.99
CA ALA A 113 -13.96 7.65 13.43
C ALA A 113 -13.36 8.91 14.05
N GLY A 114 -12.58 9.66 13.28
CA GLY A 114 -11.87 10.88 13.68
C GLY A 114 -11.85 11.90 12.54
N ASP A 115 -10.97 12.87 12.64
CA ASP A 115 -10.74 13.96 11.67
C ASP A 115 -9.61 13.65 10.66
N GLU A 116 -8.92 12.55 10.82
CA GLU A 116 -7.93 12.02 9.89
C GLU A 116 -8.41 10.69 9.31
N LEU A 117 -8.00 10.41 8.07
CA LEU A 117 -8.33 9.17 7.39
C LEU A 117 -7.16 8.76 6.48
N THR A 118 -6.82 7.49 6.53
CA THR A 118 -5.85 6.88 5.61
C THR A 118 -6.54 5.88 4.69
N GLY A 119 -6.41 6.09 3.38
CA GLY A 119 -7.02 5.24 2.38
C GLY A 119 -6.17 5.07 1.14
N ARG A 120 -6.66 4.28 0.19
CA ARG A 120 -6.04 4.06 -1.10
C ARG A 120 -7.09 4.23 -2.20
N LEU A 121 -6.78 5.00 -3.23
CA LEU A 121 -7.61 5.08 -4.44
C LEU A 121 -7.36 3.85 -5.31
N VAL A 122 -8.43 3.26 -5.80
CA VAL A 122 -8.41 2.15 -6.75
C VAL A 122 -9.34 2.47 -7.91
N TRP A 123 -9.06 1.89 -9.08
CA TRP A 123 -9.94 2.06 -10.23
C TRP A 123 -11.31 1.43 -9.94
N SER A 124 -12.40 2.13 -10.29
CA SER A 124 -13.75 1.62 -10.14
C SER A 124 -14.22 0.93 -11.43
N GLU A 125 -14.88 -0.21 -11.28
CA GLU A 125 -15.52 -0.92 -12.39
C GLU A 125 -16.99 -0.48 -12.60
N GLU A 126 -17.57 0.26 -11.65
CA GLU A 126 -19.00 0.58 -11.58
C GLU A 126 -19.37 1.99 -12.08
N GLY A 127 -18.58 2.58 -12.97
CA GLY A 127 -18.94 3.84 -13.65
C GLY A 127 -18.50 5.13 -12.96
N GLU A 128 -18.04 5.09 -11.72
CA GLU A 128 -17.27 6.16 -11.08
C GLU A 128 -15.79 5.94 -11.40
N PRO A 129 -14.97 7.00 -11.53
CA PRO A 129 -13.57 6.80 -11.94
C PRO A 129 -12.73 6.08 -10.89
N TYR A 130 -13.05 6.23 -9.59
CA TYR A 130 -12.28 5.66 -8.50
C TYR A 130 -13.19 5.25 -7.34
N ASP A 131 -12.77 4.18 -6.65
CA ASP A 131 -13.23 3.80 -5.34
C ASP A 131 -12.13 4.08 -4.31
N VAL A 132 -12.49 4.06 -3.04
CA VAL A 132 -11.56 4.31 -1.92
C VAL A 132 -11.52 3.09 -1.00
N ILE A 133 -10.34 2.58 -0.72
CA ILE A 133 -10.16 1.53 0.28
C ILE A 133 -9.76 2.18 1.59
N VAL A 134 -10.60 2.00 2.64
CA VAL A 134 -10.35 2.44 4.01
C VAL A 134 -10.57 1.25 4.93
N ASP A 135 -9.67 1.00 5.86
CA ASP A 135 -9.71 -0.15 6.78
C ASP A 135 -9.87 -1.50 6.05
N GLY A 136 -9.23 -1.65 4.88
CA GLY A 136 -9.36 -2.81 4.02
C GLY A 136 -10.74 -2.96 3.36
N ARG A 137 -11.64 -1.99 3.47
CA ARG A 137 -13.00 -1.98 2.90
C ARG A 137 -13.02 -1.08 1.67
N ARG A 138 -13.58 -1.60 0.58
CA ARG A 138 -13.83 -0.83 -0.63
C ARG A 138 -15.12 -0.04 -0.46
N LEU A 139 -15.03 1.26 -0.63
CA LEU A 139 -16.13 2.20 -0.66
C LEU A 139 -16.20 2.82 -2.04
N THR A 140 -17.39 2.88 -2.62
CA THR A 140 -17.62 3.74 -3.79
C THR A 140 -17.35 5.20 -3.42
N TRP A 141 -17.07 6.04 -4.42
CA TRP A 141 -16.88 7.48 -4.16
C TRP A 141 -18.07 8.11 -3.45
N THR A 142 -19.30 7.66 -3.78
CA THR A 142 -20.52 8.09 -3.12
C THR A 142 -20.59 7.66 -1.64
N GLU A 143 -20.20 6.44 -1.31
CA GLU A 143 -20.15 5.96 0.07
C GLU A 143 -19.07 6.67 0.87
N PHE A 144 -17.90 6.89 0.27
CA PHE A 144 -16.85 7.68 0.86
C PHE A 144 -17.31 9.11 1.17
N GLY A 145 -17.98 9.77 0.22
CA GLY A 145 -18.57 11.09 0.44
C GLY A 145 -19.58 11.12 1.59
N ARG A 146 -20.37 10.05 1.76
CA ARG A 146 -21.29 9.93 2.92
C ARG A 146 -20.53 9.75 4.24
N ALA A 147 -19.41 9.04 4.23
CA ALA A 147 -18.57 8.90 5.42
C ALA A 147 -18.02 10.24 5.93
N LEU A 148 -17.87 11.22 5.04
CA LEU A 148 -17.43 12.59 5.34
C LEU A 148 -18.57 13.51 5.84
N ALA A 149 -19.83 13.08 5.79
CA ALA A 149 -20.97 13.94 6.14
C ALA A 149 -20.88 14.63 7.51
N PRO A 150 -20.26 14.04 8.57
CA PRO A 150 -20.11 14.74 9.86
C PRO A 150 -19.24 16.00 9.79
N PHE A 151 -18.47 16.18 8.73
CA PHE A 151 -17.55 17.31 8.53
C PHE A 151 -18.11 18.37 7.57
N GLU A 152 -19.41 18.37 7.32
CA GLU A 152 -20.06 19.42 6.53
C GLU A 152 -19.71 20.82 7.08
N GLY A 153 -19.18 21.69 6.21
CA GLY A 153 -18.75 23.04 6.58
C GLY A 153 -17.32 23.15 7.14
N CYS A 154 -16.62 22.04 7.31
CA CYS A 154 -15.21 22.06 7.69
C CYS A 154 -14.29 22.27 6.48
N GLU A 155 -13.16 22.90 6.68
CA GLU A 155 -12.07 22.90 5.73
C GLU A 155 -11.29 21.60 5.83
N PHE A 156 -10.77 21.09 4.70
CA PHE A 156 -9.94 19.88 4.70
C PHE A 156 -8.67 20.07 3.86
N GLN A 157 -7.66 19.27 4.18
CA GLN A 157 -6.43 19.16 3.40
C GLN A 157 -6.28 17.72 2.92
N LEU A 158 -5.99 17.53 1.63
CA LEU A 158 -5.72 16.22 1.04
C LEU A 158 -4.24 16.14 0.66
N ALA A 159 -3.56 15.11 1.16
CA ALA A 159 -2.19 14.78 0.80
C ALA A 159 -2.14 13.37 0.22
N PHE A 160 -1.34 13.17 -0.83
CA PHE A 160 -1.07 11.86 -1.40
C PHE A 160 0.36 11.49 -1.11
N GLU A 161 0.55 10.26 -0.65
CA GLU A 161 1.87 9.66 -0.48
C GLU A 161 2.06 8.60 -1.58
N ASP A 162 3.19 8.63 -2.24
CA ASP A 162 3.60 7.60 -3.18
C ASP A 162 4.14 6.37 -2.42
N THR A 163 4.44 5.30 -3.16
CA THR A 163 5.13 4.12 -2.62
C THR A 163 6.34 4.55 -1.80
N GLU A 164 6.38 4.11 -0.54
CA GLU A 164 7.48 4.45 0.34
C GLU A 164 8.79 3.86 -0.18
N THR A 165 9.76 4.72 -0.49
CA THR A 165 11.09 4.31 -0.91
C THR A 165 12.02 4.30 0.29
N ILE A 166 12.55 3.11 0.66
CA ILE A 166 13.62 2.99 1.65
C ILE A 166 14.94 3.22 0.92
N MET A 167 15.44 4.44 0.97
CA MET A 167 16.82 4.75 0.61
C MET A 167 17.68 4.54 1.86
N ASP A 168 18.91 4.08 1.65
CA ASP A 168 19.86 3.90 2.76
C ASP A 168 19.93 5.18 3.59
N GLN A 169 19.72 5.09 4.91
CA GLN A 169 19.56 6.26 5.81
C GLN A 169 20.80 7.17 5.89
N ASP A 170 21.88 6.79 5.24
CA ASP A 170 23.12 7.60 5.16
C ASP A 170 23.18 8.55 3.95
N ALA A 171 22.26 8.43 2.98
CA ALA A 171 22.15 9.39 1.89
C ALA A 171 21.09 10.43 2.26
N ALA A 172 21.53 11.58 2.79
CA ALA A 172 20.66 12.73 2.98
C ALA A 172 20.13 13.20 1.61
N TRP A 173 18.91 12.78 1.26
CA TRP A 173 18.21 13.28 0.08
C TRP A 173 17.84 14.74 0.33
N PRO A 174 18.23 15.69 -0.56
CA PRO A 174 17.76 17.05 -0.45
C PRO A 174 16.25 17.06 -0.67
N ARG A 175 15.50 17.48 0.34
CA ARG A 175 14.09 17.83 0.16
C ARG A 175 14.05 19.01 -0.79
N GLU A 176 13.78 18.76 -2.07
CA GLU A 176 13.42 19.84 -2.98
C GLU A 176 12.10 20.43 -2.48
N SER A 177 12.20 21.57 -1.83
CA SER A 177 11.04 22.40 -1.53
C SER A 177 10.46 22.84 -2.86
N TRP A 178 9.31 22.34 -3.23
CA TRP A 178 8.50 22.93 -4.29
C TRP A 178 8.08 24.32 -3.81
N SER A 179 8.91 25.31 -4.12
CA SER A 179 8.50 26.69 -3.94
C SER A 179 7.43 26.97 -4.97
N THR A 180 6.20 27.18 -4.50
CA THR A 180 5.15 27.83 -5.27
C THR A 180 5.71 29.13 -5.82
N GLY A 181 5.97 29.16 -7.15
CA GLY A 181 6.37 30.36 -7.83
C GLY A 181 5.28 31.41 -7.70
N ASP A 182 5.66 32.56 -7.17
CA ASP A 182 4.85 33.79 -7.16
C ASP A 182 4.33 34.07 -8.58
N ALA A 183 3.00 33.96 -8.75
CA ALA A 183 2.34 34.56 -9.90
C ALA A 183 2.13 36.05 -9.60
N THR A 184 2.96 36.90 -10.24
CA THR A 184 2.71 38.32 -10.36
C THR A 184 1.82 38.60 -11.57
#